data_7ab569725f10964ff22e43eaea50b10c
#
_entry.id   7ab569725f10964ff22e43eaea50b10c
#
_cell.length_a   1.000
_cell.length_b   1.000
_cell.length_c   1.000
_cell.angle_alpha   90.00
_cell.angle_beta   90.00
_cell.angle_gamma   90.00
#
_symmetry.space_group_name_H-M   'P 1'
#
loop_
_entity.id
_entity.type
_entity.pdbx_description
1 polymer ?
#
loop_
_entity_poly.entity_id
_entity_poly.type
_entity_poly.pdbx_seq_one_letter_code
_entity_poly.pdbx_strand_id
1 'polypeptide(L)'
;ILVEWNQKMNLTGIEDEKEVFIKHFLDSISAVSKGYIKNGMSLIDVGTGAGFPGMPLRISLPDLKVTLLDSLNKRINFLQEVANQIDIDDIEFIHGRAEDFGKDENYRECFDIATARAVAGLPALMEFCVPFVKVGGHFVCLKGPNANLELEESKKAMEVLGIEYIEKIDIKLPEIDLDHNILVFKKVKN
;
A
#
# COMPACT_ATOMS: atom_id res chain seq x y z
N ILE A 1 12.96 -1.95 16.30
CA ILE A 1 13.54 -1.46 15.01
C ILE A 1 12.87 -0.15 14.60
N LEU A 2 11.54 -0.14 14.28
CA LEU A 2 10.86 1.06 13.76
C LEU A 2 11.01 2.28 14.68
N VAL A 3 10.72 2.13 15.97
CA VAL A 3 10.81 3.22 16.97
C VAL A 3 12.23 3.77 17.08
N GLU A 4 13.24 2.90 17.09
CA GLU A 4 14.65 3.31 17.12
C GLU A 4 15.08 4.08 15.87
N TRP A 5 14.67 3.60 14.69
CA TRP A 5 14.98 4.27 13.44
C TRP A 5 14.19 5.58 13.26
N ASN A 6 12.98 5.64 13.82
CA ASN A 6 12.16 6.85 13.77
C ASN A 6 12.84 8.06 14.43
N GLN A 7 13.61 7.82 15.50
CA GLN A 7 14.41 8.87 16.15
C GLN A 7 15.47 9.50 15.22
N LYS A 8 15.90 8.77 14.18
CA LYS A 8 16.96 9.20 13.25
C LYS A 8 16.40 9.72 11.92
N MET A 9 15.23 9.23 11.49
CA MET A 9 14.79 9.40 10.11
C MET A 9 13.40 10.03 9.95
N ASN A 10 12.65 10.27 11.04
CA ASN A 10 11.25 10.72 10.97
C ASN A 10 10.40 9.87 10.02
N LEU A 11 10.35 8.58 10.27
CA LEU A 11 9.62 7.59 9.45
C LEU A 11 8.11 7.68 9.66
N THR A 12 7.69 7.98 10.89
CA THR A 12 6.30 8.14 11.31
C THR A 12 6.16 9.21 12.38
N GLY A 13 5.01 9.86 12.42
CA GLY A 13 4.67 10.81 13.51
C GLY A 13 4.18 10.12 14.79
N ILE A 14 4.10 8.78 14.83
CA ILE A 14 3.66 8.02 15.98
C ILE A 14 4.87 7.41 16.67
N GLU A 15 5.06 7.72 17.95
CA GLU A 15 6.22 7.29 18.74
C GLU A 15 5.85 6.21 19.77
N ASP A 16 4.59 6.16 20.23
CA ASP A 16 4.11 5.15 21.17
C ASP A 16 4.01 3.78 20.49
N GLU A 17 4.65 2.76 21.08
CA GLU A 17 4.72 1.41 20.54
C GLU A 17 3.33 0.76 20.35
N LYS A 18 2.41 0.99 21.29
CA LYS A 18 1.05 0.47 21.22
C LYS A 18 0.28 1.14 20.08
N GLU A 19 0.41 2.45 19.95
CA GLU A 19 -0.19 3.18 18.83
C GLU A 19 0.39 2.77 17.48
N VAL A 20 1.71 2.56 17.39
CA VAL A 20 2.37 2.03 16.19
C VAL A 20 1.76 0.67 15.83
N PHE A 21 1.63 -0.24 16.80
CA PHE A 21 1.06 -1.56 16.55
C PHE A 21 -0.38 -1.46 16.03
N ILE A 22 -1.23 -0.63 16.64
CA ILE A 22 -2.64 -0.51 16.23
C ILE A 22 -2.78 0.25 14.92
N LYS A 23 -2.20 1.47 14.84
CA LYS A 23 -2.40 2.40 13.71
C LYS A 23 -1.58 2.06 12.47
N HIS A 24 -0.53 1.25 12.61
CA HIS A 24 0.28 0.86 11.46
C HIS A 24 0.16 -0.63 11.16
N PHE A 25 0.41 -1.53 12.12
CA PHE A 25 0.41 -2.96 11.83
C PHE A 25 -1.00 -3.53 11.67
N LEU A 26 -1.90 -3.34 12.64
CA LEU A 26 -3.28 -3.86 12.54
C LEU A 26 -4.05 -3.21 11.39
N ASP A 27 -3.90 -1.89 11.20
CA ASP A 27 -4.48 -1.19 10.06
C ASP A 27 -4.02 -1.80 8.73
N SER A 28 -2.71 -2.05 8.57
CA SER A 28 -2.16 -2.66 7.36
C SER A 28 -2.70 -4.07 7.10
N ILE A 29 -2.73 -4.91 8.15
CA ILE A 29 -3.22 -6.30 8.05
C ILE A 29 -4.72 -6.34 7.78
N SER A 30 -5.48 -5.33 8.16
CA SER A 30 -6.92 -5.26 7.87
C SER A 30 -7.23 -5.36 6.37
N ALA A 31 -6.28 -5.01 5.50
CA ALA A 31 -6.43 -5.11 4.04
C ALA A 31 -6.63 -6.55 3.53
N VAL A 32 -6.30 -7.58 4.32
CA VAL A 32 -6.55 -8.98 3.93
C VAL A 32 -7.96 -9.48 4.30
N SER A 33 -8.72 -8.70 5.07
CA SER A 33 -9.98 -9.14 5.72
C SER A 33 -11.04 -9.68 4.75
N LYS A 34 -11.08 -9.18 3.53
CA LYS A 34 -12.04 -9.59 2.49
C LYS A 34 -11.46 -10.55 1.45
N GLY A 35 -10.20 -10.94 1.61
CA GLY A 35 -9.57 -11.91 0.74
C GLY A 35 -9.23 -11.40 -0.67
N TYR A 36 -9.10 -10.11 -0.88
CA TYR A 36 -8.55 -9.54 -2.11
C TYR A 36 -7.03 -9.75 -2.21
N ILE A 37 -6.34 -9.73 -1.08
CA ILE A 37 -4.90 -9.99 -0.97
C ILE A 37 -4.70 -11.38 -0.37
N LYS A 38 -3.95 -12.24 -1.06
CA LYS A 38 -3.77 -13.66 -0.69
C LYS A 38 -2.33 -14.12 -0.94
N ASN A 39 -1.93 -15.19 -0.28
CA ASN A 39 -0.71 -15.90 -0.59
C ASN A 39 -0.62 -16.27 -2.08
N GLY A 40 0.58 -16.24 -2.62
CA GLY A 40 0.88 -16.53 -4.02
C GLY A 40 0.65 -15.40 -5.01
N MET A 41 0.01 -14.31 -4.60
CA MET A 41 -0.16 -13.10 -5.42
C MET A 41 1.10 -12.25 -5.46
N SER A 42 1.22 -11.41 -6.50
CA SER A 42 2.19 -10.32 -6.59
C SER A 42 1.56 -9.00 -6.14
N LEU A 43 2.23 -8.27 -5.25
CA LEU A 43 1.78 -6.99 -4.70
C LEU A 43 2.87 -5.94 -4.83
N ILE A 44 2.51 -4.74 -5.28
CA ILE A 44 3.36 -3.55 -5.18
C ILE A 44 2.77 -2.56 -4.18
N ASP A 45 3.59 -2.10 -3.22
CA ASP A 45 3.26 -1.02 -2.28
C ASP A 45 3.89 0.28 -2.75
N VAL A 46 3.07 1.20 -3.23
CA VAL A 46 3.50 2.44 -3.87
C VAL A 46 3.58 3.58 -2.86
N GLY A 47 4.79 4.13 -2.71
CA GLY A 47 5.08 5.12 -1.67
C GLY A 47 5.08 4.48 -0.28
N THR A 48 5.71 3.34 -0.15
CA THR A 48 5.67 2.45 1.03
C THR A 48 6.09 3.12 2.34
N GLY A 49 6.89 4.18 2.29
CA GLY A 49 7.33 4.92 3.47
C GLY A 49 8.14 4.07 4.44
N ALA A 50 7.61 3.88 5.64
CA ALA A 50 8.18 2.99 6.65
C ALA A 50 7.79 1.52 6.44
N GLY A 51 7.30 1.15 5.25
CA GLY A 51 6.93 -0.22 4.90
C GLY A 51 5.45 -0.54 5.09
N PHE A 52 4.58 0.45 5.13
CA PHE A 52 3.16 0.24 5.40
C PHE A 52 2.28 0.61 4.18
N PRO A 53 1.42 -0.34 3.73
CA PRO A 53 1.06 -1.61 4.38
C PRO A 53 1.92 -2.82 3.97
N GLY A 54 2.88 -2.70 3.02
CA GLY A 54 3.56 -3.81 2.37
C GLY A 54 4.27 -4.80 3.32
N MET A 55 5.07 -4.30 4.29
CA MET A 55 5.82 -5.16 5.22
C MET A 55 4.91 -5.98 6.14
N PRO A 56 3.90 -5.42 6.84
CA PRO A 56 2.95 -6.22 7.61
C PRO A 56 2.18 -7.24 6.77
N LEU A 57 1.83 -6.90 5.52
CA LEU A 57 1.19 -7.84 4.61
C LEU A 57 2.11 -9.02 4.27
N ARG A 58 3.39 -8.77 3.96
CA ARG A 58 4.38 -9.82 3.71
C ARG A 58 4.60 -10.72 4.93
N ILE A 59 4.65 -10.14 6.13
CA ILE A 59 4.79 -10.89 7.38
C ILE A 59 3.57 -11.80 7.62
N SER A 60 2.37 -11.29 7.36
CA SER A 60 1.12 -12.03 7.60
C SER A 60 0.80 -13.07 6.51
N LEU A 61 1.33 -12.88 5.31
CA LEU A 61 1.14 -13.75 4.15
C LEU A 61 2.51 -14.18 3.59
N PRO A 62 3.11 -15.28 4.08
CA PRO A 62 4.50 -15.65 3.76
C PRO A 62 4.79 -15.94 2.29
N ASP A 63 3.79 -16.31 1.49
CA ASP A 63 3.95 -16.55 0.05
C ASP A 63 3.55 -15.34 -0.81
N LEU A 64 3.21 -14.18 -0.20
CA LEU A 64 2.94 -12.95 -0.93
C LEU A 64 4.25 -12.38 -1.50
N LYS A 65 4.32 -12.20 -2.81
CA LYS A 65 5.47 -11.58 -3.48
C LYS A 65 5.33 -10.08 -3.40
N VAL A 66 6.15 -9.42 -2.61
CA VAL A 66 6.03 -7.99 -2.33
C VAL A 66 7.14 -7.19 -2.99
N THR A 67 6.75 -6.12 -3.67
CA THR A 67 7.62 -5.06 -4.17
C THR A 67 7.32 -3.78 -3.40
N LEU A 68 8.33 -3.17 -2.80
CA LEU A 68 8.23 -1.93 -2.04
C LEU A 68 8.87 -0.78 -2.84
N LEU A 69 8.06 0.19 -3.26
CA LEU A 69 8.50 1.34 -4.05
C LEU A 69 8.43 2.63 -3.21
N ASP A 70 9.54 3.37 -3.12
CA ASP A 70 9.56 4.72 -2.53
C ASP A 70 10.55 5.63 -3.27
N SER A 71 10.21 6.92 -3.35
CA SER A 71 11.06 7.94 -3.99
C SER A 71 12.24 8.38 -3.13
N LEU A 72 12.28 7.99 -1.86
CA LEU A 72 13.36 8.35 -0.92
C LEU A 72 14.26 7.14 -0.64
N ASN A 73 15.48 7.14 -1.17
CA ASN A 73 16.44 6.05 -1.01
C ASN A 73 16.71 5.66 0.46
N LYS A 74 16.70 6.64 1.36
CA LYS A 74 16.88 6.38 2.79
C LYS A 74 15.80 5.48 3.39
N ARG A 75 14.56 5.53 2.87
CA ARG A 75 13.46 4.64 3.29
C ARG A 75 13.67 3.22 2.77
N ILE A 76 14.09 3.11 1.51
CA ILE A 76 14.43 1.82 0.91
C ILE A 76 15.56 1.12 1.68
N ASN A 77 16.64 1.85 2.02
CA ASN A 77 17.74 1.30 2.82
C ASN A 77 17.27 0.85 4.22
N PHE A 78 16.38 1.62 4.85
CA PHE A 78 15.76 1.22 6.12
C PHE A 78 14.98 -0.10 5.98
N LEU A 79 14.15 -0.22 4.93
CA LEU A 79 13.33 -1.42 4.72
C LEU A 79 14.18 -2.66 4.40
N GLN A 80 15.27 -2.51 3.66
CA GLN A 80 16.26 -3.57 3.44
C GLN A 80 16.87 -4.05 4.75
N GLU A 81 17.25 -3.12 5.62
CA GLU A 81 17.80 -3.45 6.94
C GLU A 81 16.74 -4.15 7.81
N VAL A 82 15.49 -3.69 7.79
CA VAL A 82 14.38 -4.36 8.51
C VAL A 82 14.21 -5.79 8.02
N ALA A 83 14.15 -6.02 6.70
CA ALA A 83 13.97 -7.34 6.13
C ALA A 83 15.11 -8.29 6.53
N ASN A 84 16.36 -7.81 6.49
CA ASN A 84 17.53 -8.58 6.94
C ASN A 84 17.44 -8.95 8.43
N GLN A 85 17.01 -8.02 9.31
CA GLN A 85 16.94 -8.27 10.75
C GLN A 85 15.83 -9.24 11.16
N ILE A 86 14.80 -9.39 10.33
CA ILE A 86 13.67 -10.31 10.61
C ILE A 86 13.69 -11.56 9.70
N ASP A 87 14.81 -11.79 9.01
CA ASP A 87 15.03 -12.94 8.11
C ASP A 87 13.90 -13.13 7.07
N ILE A 88 13.46 -12.03 6.45
CA ILE A 88 12.52 -12.07 5.33
C ILE A 88 13.25 -11.81 4.02
N ASP A 89 13.37 -12.85 3.23
CA ASP A 89 13.82 -12.80 1.85
C ASP A 89 12.64 -12.58 0.87
N ASP A 90 12.92 -12.52 -0.42
CA ASP A 90 11.94 -12.40 -1.51
C ASP A 90 11.06 -11.12 -1.44
N ILE A 91 11.67 -10.00 -1.01
CA ILE A 91 11.08 -8.67 -1.17
C ILE A 91 11.92 -7.91 -2.19
N GLU A 92 11.25 -7.34 -3.19
CA GLU A 92 11.89 -6.40 -4.10
C GLU A 92 11.79 -4.97 -3.56
N PHE A 93 12.92 -4.25 -3.58
CA PHE A 93 13.01 -2.88 -3.10
C PHE A 93 13.37 -1.95 -4.26
N ILE A 94 12.52 -0.96 -4.53
CA ILE A 94 12.68 -0.04 -5.64
C ILE A 94 12.81 1.39 -5.12
N HIS A 95 13.94 2.02 -5.41
CA HIS A 95 14.10 3.45 -5.25
C HIS A 95 13.75 4.17 -6.54
N GLY A 96 12.66 4.93 -6.54
CA GLY A 96 12.25 5.72 -7.69
C GLY A 96 10.83 6.28 -7.58
N ARG A 97 10.41 6.96 -8.64
CA ARG A 97 9.07 7.57 -8.71
C ARG A 97 8.08 6.61 -9.35
N ALA A 98 6.87 6.57 -8.84
CA ALA A 98 5.80 5.73 -9.37
C ALA A 98 5.51 6.02 -10.85
N GLU A 99 5.58 7.29 -11.25
CA GLU A 99 5.30 7.75 -12.61
C GLU A 99 6.32 7.24 -13.64
N ASP A 100 7.56 6.98 -13.20
CA ASP A 100 8.62 6.46 -14.04
C ASP A 100 8.48 4.94 -14.20
N PHE A 101 8.35 4.22 -13.09
CA PHE A 101 8.19 2.76 -13.07
C PHE A 101 6.84 2.30 -13.63
N GLY A 102 5.77 3.09 -13.50
CA GLY A 102 4.47 2.81 -14.11
C GLY A 102 4.47 2.85 -15.66
N LYS A 103 5.56 3.35 -16.28
CA LYS A 103 5.79 3.32 -17.73
C LYS A 103 6.77 2.22 -18.17
N ASP A 104 7.51 1.64 -17.23
CA ASP A 104 8.48 0.59 -17.48
C ASP A 104 7.75 -0.75 -17.72
N GLU A 105 8.01 -1.40 -18.84
CA GLU A 105 7.39 -2.66 -19.26
C GLU A 105 7.62 -3.80 -18.26
N ASN A 106 8.69 -3.74 -17.46
CA ASN A 106 8.97 -4.74 -16.43
C ASN A 106 8.04 -4.65 -15.22
N TYR A 107 7.38 -3.51 -15.03
CA TYR A 107 6.53 -3.24 -13.86
C TYR A 107 5.08 -2.92 -14.23
N ARG A 108 4.87 -2.31 -15.39
CA ARG A 108 3.53 -1.96 -15.87
C ARG A 108 2.69 -3.21 -16.06
N GLU A 109 1.50 -3.24 -15.43
CA GLU A 109 0.55 -4.35 -15.50
C GLU A 109 1.13 -5.72 -15.10
N CYS A 110 2.11 -5.70 -14.18
CA CYS A 110 2.78 -6.91 -13.72
C CYS A 110 2.28 -7.44 -12.37
N PHE A 111 1.45 -6.69 -11.65
CA PHE A 111 1.02 -7.04 -10.31
C PHE A 111 -0.46 -7.42 -10.23
N ASP A 112 -0.76 -8.41 -9.40
CA ASP A 112 -2.14 -8.77 -9.06
C ASP A 112 -2.79 -7.68 -8.21
N ILE A 113 -1.99 -7.05 -7.33
CA ILE A 113 -2.41 -6.01 -6.40
C ILE A 113 -1.45 -4.83 -6.45
N ALA A 114 -1.99 -3.62 -6.54
CA ALA A 114 -1.30 -2.42 -6.08
C ALA A 114 -1.94 -1.92 -4.79
N THR A 115 -1.12 -1.48 -3.84
CA THR A 115 -1.60 -0.88 -2.59
C THR A 115 -0.87 0.40 -2.29
N ALA A 116 -1.49 1.26 -1.49
CA ALA A 116 -0.87 2.47 -0.97
C ALA A 116 -1.60 2.99 0.26
N ARG A 117 -0.88 3.73 1.12
CA ARG A 117 -1.43 4.41 2.29
C ARG A 117 -0.81 5.79 2.46
N ALA A 118 -1.64 6.81 2.66
CA ALA A 118 -1.22 8.18 3.02
C ALA A 118 -0.22 8.85 2.06
N VAL A 119 -0.29 8.54 0.75
CA VAL A 119 0.60 9.10 -0.28
C VAL A 119 0.03 10.39 -0.89
N ALA A 120 -1.25 10.35 -1.31
CA ALA A 120 -1.92 11.44 -2.01
C ALA A 120 -3.45 11.34 -1.88
N GLY A 121 -4.18 12.34 -2.37
CA GLY A 121 -5.61 12.24 -2.63
C GLY A 121 -5.92 11.11 -3.63
N LEU A 122 -7.12 10.54 -3.56
CA LEU A 122 -7.46 9.33 -4.29
C LEU A 122 -7.29 9.43 -5.82
N PRO A 123 -7.65 10.54 -6.51
CA PRO A 123 -7.45 10.64 -7.95
C PRO A 123 -5.97 10.50 -8.35
N ALA A 124 -5.07 11.25 -7.70
CA ALA A 124 -3.63 11.16 -7.95
C ALA A 124 -3.05 9.79 -7.53
N LEU A 125 -3.55 9.23 -6.44
CA LEU A 125 -3.14 7.91 -5.98
C LEU A 125 -3.46 6.82 -7.00
N MET A 126 -4.61 6.91 -7.67
CA MET A 126 -4.98 6.04 -8.77
C MET A 126 -3.99 6.14 -9.93
N GLU A 127 -3.58 7.36 -10.30
CA GLU A 127 -2.59 7.57 -11.37
C GLU A 127 -1.23 6.94 -11.03
N PHE A 128 -0.84 6.92 -9.75
CA PHE A 128 0.41 6.30 -9.30
C PHE A 128 0.32 4.78 -9.22
N CYS A 129 -0.82 4.20 -8.87
CA CYS A 129 -0.94 2.79 -8.52
C CYS A 129 -1.51 1.91 -9.65
N VAL A 130 -2.54 2.40 -10.36
CA VAL A 130 -3.26 1.59 -11.36
C VAL A 130 -2.40 1.13 -12.53
N PRO A 131 -1.39 1.90 -13.00
CA PRO A 131 -0.50 1.43 -14.07
C PRO A 131 0.22 0.13 -13.76
N PHE A 132 0.47 -0.20 -12.50
CA PHE A 132 1.13 -1.45 -12.09
C PHE A 132 0.19 -2.66 -12.10
N VAL A 133 -1.12 -2.43 -12.01
CA VAL A 133 -2.12 -3.50 -11.85
C VAL A 133 -2.42 -4.18 -13.18
N LYS A 134 -2.39 -5.51 -13.21
CA LYS A 134 -2.86 -6.33 -14.35
C LYS A 134 -4.34 -6.09 -14.61
N VAL A 135 -4.79 -6.23 -15.85
CA VAL A 135 -6.24 -6.32 -16.13
C VAL A 135 -6.81 -7.54 -15.40
N GLY A 136 -7.88 -7.32 -14.63
CA GLY A 136 -8.47 -8.30 -13.71
C GLY A 136 -7.92 -8.26 -12.29
N GLY A 137 -6.78 -7.59 -12.05
CA GLY A 137 -6.21 -7.34 -10.73
C GLY A 137 -6.90 -6.20 -9.97
N HIS A 138 -6.41 -5.88 -8.77
CA HIS A 138 -7.07 -4.92 -7.88
C HIS A 138 -6.11 -3.82 -7.40
N PHE A 139 -6.66 -2.63 -7.28
CA PHE A 139 -6.08 -1.56 -6.50
C PHE A 139 -6.78 -1.52 -5.13
N VAL A 140 -6.01 -1.68 -4.05
CA VAL A 140 -6.51 -1.73 -2.67
C VAL A 140 -5.82 -0.64 -1.88
N CYS A 141 -6.52 0.42 -1.50
CA CYS A 141 -5.91 1.54 -0.78
C CYS A 141 -6.56 1.80 0.58
N LEU A 142 -5.70 2.15 1.54
CA LEU A 142 -6.11 2.50 2.89
C LEU A 142 -6.34 4.01 2.97
N LYS A 143 -7.53 4.40 3.40
CA LYS A 143 -7.99 5.79 3.44
C LYS A 143 -8.59 6.16 4.80
N GLY A 144 -8.56 7.44 5.13
CA GLY A 144 -9.18 8.00 6.31
C GLY A 144 -10.67 8.34 6.12
N PRO A 145 -11.23 9.20 6.99
CA PRO A 145 -12.66 9.50 7.05
C PRO A 145 -13.23 10.13 5.77
N ASN A 146 -12.41 10.77 4.95
CA ASN A 146 -12.86 11.44 3.72
C ASN A 146 -13.00 10.49 2.51
N ALA A 147 -12.92 9.17 2.71
CA ALA A 147 -12.92 8.17 1.63
C ALA A 147 -14.12 8.31 0.66
N ASN A 148 -15.32 8.62 1.17
CA ASN A 148 -16.50 8.80 0.32
C ASN A 148 -16.41 10.06 -0.56
N LEU A 149 -15.91 11.17 -0.02
CA LEU A 149 -15.71 12.41 -0.78
C LEU A 149 -14.66 12.20 -1.88
N GLU A 150 -13.52 11.62 -1.51
CA GLU A 150 -12.45 11.32 -2.47
C GLU A 150 -12.92 10.36 -3.57
N LEU A 151 -13.80 9.41 -3.25
CA LEU A 151 -14.38 8.49 -4.23
C LEU A 151 -15.22 9.23 -5.27
N GLU A 152 -16.07 10.17 -4.84
CA GLU A 152 -16.87 11.00 -5.74
C GLU A 152 -15.97 11.85 -6.68
N GLU A 153 -14.90 12.43 -6.15
CA GLU A 153 -13.93 13.22 -6.91
C GLU A 153 -13.11 12.38 -7.91
N SER A 154 -13.06 11.05 -7.71
CA SER A 154 -12.24 10.13 -8.50
C SER A 154 -12.95 9.54 -9.74
N LYS A 155 -14.22 9.84 -9.98
CA LYS A 155 -15.03 9.24 -11.07
C LYS A 155 -14.36 9.35 -12.44
N LYS A 156 -13.80 10.53 -12.76
CA LYS A 156 -13.10 10.75 -14.02
C LYS A 156 -11.79 9.96 -14.12
N ALA A 157 -11.05 9.88 -13.01
CA ALA A 157 -9.80 9.10 -12.95
C ALA A 157 -10.09 7.61 -13.15
N MET A 158 -11.16 7.07 -12.53
CA MET A 158 -11.59 5.69 -12.73
C MET A 158 -11.89 5.38 -14.19
N GLU A 159 -12.64 6.25 -14.87
CA GLU A 159 -12.97 6.09 -16.29
C GLU A 159 -11.72 6.06 -17.18
N VAL A 160 -10.81 7.03 -16.99
CA VAL A 160 -9.58 7.17 -17.77
C VAL A 160 -8.63 6.00 -17.54
N LEU A 161 -8.47 5.55 -16.29
CA LEU A 161 -7.55 4.49 -15.90
C LEU A 161 -8.14 3.08 -16.08
N GLY A 162 -9.39 2.97 -16.52
CA GLY A 162 -10.02 1.68 -16.77
C GLY A 162 -10.22 0.82 -15.54
N ILE A 163 -10.63 1.43 -14.41
CA ILE A 163 -10.92 0.75 -13.17
C ILE A 163 -12.37 0.95 -12.73
N GLU A 164 -12.90 -0.03 -12.04
CA GLU A 164 -14.23 -0.02 -11.45
C GLU A 164 -14.14 -0.07 -9.92
N TYR A 165 -14.92 0.75 -9.25
CA TYR A 165 -15.09 0.66 -7.81
C TYR A 165 -15.86 -0.61 -7.44
N ILE A 166 -15.33 -1.38 -6.49
CA ILE A 166 -15.95 -2.62 -6.01
C ILE A 166 -16.65 -2.39 -4.68
N GLU A 167 -15.91 -2.03 -3.64
CA GLU A 167 -16.49 -1.78 -2.32
C GLU A 167 -15.61 -0.89 -1.44
N LYS A 168 -16.24 -0.32 -0.42
CA LYS A 168 -15.60 0.29 0.73
C LYS A 168 -15.78 -0.62 1.94
N ILE A 169 -14.70 -0.89 2.63
CA ILE A 169 -14.67 -1.71 3.84
C ILE A 169 -14.36 -0.78 5.00
N ASP A 170 -15.30 -0.61 5.92
CA ASP A 170 -15.10 0.15 7.14
C ASP A 170 -14.32 -0.70 8.15
N ILE A 171 -13.18 -0.21 8.61
CA ILE A 171 -12.31 -0.89 9.55
C ILE A 171 -12.42 -0.24 10.91
N LYS A 172 -12.71 -1.07 11.91
CA LYS A 172 -12.68 -0.65 13.32
C LYS A 172 -11.41 -1.17 13.96
N LEU A 173 -10.53 -0.25 14.31
CA LEU A 173 -9.32 -0.56 15.06
C LEU A 173 -9.60 -0.48 16.56
N PRO A 174 -9.00 -1.38 17.38
CA PRO A 174 -9.17 -1.33 18.84
C PRO A 174 -8.70 0.02 19.39
N GLU A 175 -9.44 0.56 20.34
CA GLU A 175 -9.08 1.78 21.08
C GLU A 175 -8.90 3.05 20.22
N ILE A 176 -9.28 3.02 18.95
CA ILE A 176 -9.20 4.16 18.05
C ILE A 176 -10.59 4.47 17.51
N ASP A 177 -11.05 5.67 17.80
CA ASP A 177 -12.31 6.21 17.29
C ASP A 177 -12.08 7.07 16.03
N LEU A 178 -11.38 6.48 15.06
CA LEU A 178 -11.14 7.09 13.76
C LEU A 178 -11.66 6.18 12.66
N ASP A 179 -12.34 6.76 11.70
CA ASP A 179 -12.81 6.04 10.52
C ASP A 179 -11.62 5.66 9.63
N HIS A 180 -11.28 4.39 9.65
CA HIS A 180 -10.35 3.77 8.73
C HIS A 180 -11.12 3.01 7.67
N ASN A 181 -10.77 3.23 6.42
CA ASN A 181 -11.49 2.66 5.29
C ASN A 181 -10.51 2.00 4.32
N ILE A 182 -10.92 0.87 3.76
CA ILE A 182 -10.26 0.29 2.61
C ILE A 182 -11.16 0.47 1.40
N LEU A 183 -10.62 1.07 0.35
CA LEU A 183 -11.29 1.15 -0.94
C LEU A 183 -10.70 0.11 -1.88
N VAL A 184 -11.57 -0.64 -2.53
CA VAL A 184 -11.20 -1.70 -3.47
C VAL A 184 -11.70 -1.35 -4.87
N PHE A 185 -10.78 -1.41 -5.82
CA PHE A 185 -11.06 -1.20 -7.23
C PHE A 185 -10.53 -2.38 -8.05
N LYS A 186 -11.21 -2.70 -9.15
CA LYS A 186 -10.77 -3.72 -10.10
C LYS A 186 -10.36 -3.08 -11.41
N LYS A 187 -9.20 -3.45 -11.96
CA LYS A 187 -8.82 -3.02 -13.29
C LYS A 187 -9.54 -3.85 -14.34
N VAL A 188 -10.30 -3.19 -15.22
CA VAL A 188 -11.16 -3.86 -16.21
C VAL A 188 -10.69 -3.67 -17.64
N LYS A 189 -9.85 -2.66 -17.90
CA LYS A 189 -9.27 -2.42 -19.21
C LYS A 189 -7.93 -1.67 -19.11
N ASN A 190 -7.17 -1.70 -20.17
CA ASN A 190 -5.98 -0.86 -20.41
C ASN A 190 -6.38 0.57 -20.78
#